data_035ae65e6afbe0b1c564035fa9a20dd9
#
_entry.id   035ae65e6afbe0b1c564035fa9a20dd9
#
_cell.length_a   1.000
_cell.length_b   1.000
_cell.length_c   1.000
_cell.angle_alpha   90.00
_cell.angle_beta   90.00
_cell.angle_gamma   90.00
#
_symmetry.space_group_name_H-M   'P 1'
#
loop_
_entity.id
_entity.type
_entity.pdbx_description
1 polymer ?
#
loop_
_entity_poly.entity_id
_entity_poly.type
_entity_poly.pdbx_seq_one_letter_code
_entity_poly.pdbx_strand_id
1 'polypeptide(L)'
;MKHILAIFAILSLALSACSLPFGAAVGQPTATELQILLPSVTATQAATAEPSSTATDTPIPTNTELPSETPQPSATATNSATPTEPPFDPNSVYGAPALFDNLDDDRNWADSSGDLPDSDFIRLALGGSKLHVTGKPSNFDTWWYSWPKVNDFFIQMKAVVGSCSGQQAYGLILRGPATNETSAHGYIFTFSCDGSYRLVRLDRTSPYTTLELIPWTPSDHINSGSDKTNVMGVALLGDEITLYANGFKLEKIEDDRFSSGRFGVFVNAGPPGNFTFSVDEWAYWILG
;
A
#
# COMPACT_ATOMS: atom_id res chain seq x y z
N MET A 1 -11.15 60.67 33.03
CA MET A 1 -12.08 61.65 32.50
C MET A 1 -12.67 61.12 31.19
N LYS A 2 -14.01 61.05 31.15
CA LYS A 2 -14.92 60.89 29.99
C LYS A 2 -14.84 59.54 29.27
N HIS A 3 -15.73 58.58 29.60
CA HIS A 3 -17.11 58.35 29.11
C HIS A 3 -17.24 58.31 27.60
N ILE A 4 -17.70 57.14 27.11
CA ILE A 4 -18.78 56.96 26.13
C ILE A 4 -19.10 55.44 26.20
N LEU A 5 -20.08 55.15 26.72
CA LEU A 5 -21.41 54.55 26.72
C LEU A 5 -21.84 54.02 25.33
N ALA A 6 -22.10 52.71 25.34
CA ALA A 6 -23.29 52.00 24.85
C ALA A 6 -23.85 52.30 23.46
N ILE A 7 -24.11 51.22 22.71
CA ILE A 7 -25.46 50.93 22.16
C ILE A 7 -25.56 49.43 21.89
N PHE A 8 -26.38 48.74 22.70
CA PHE A 8 -26.97 47.43 22.37
C PHE A 8 -28.09 47.65 21.39
N ALA A 9 -28.01 47.08 20.21
CA ALA A 9 -29.15 46.95 19.32
C ALA A 9 -29.57 45.48 19.28
N ILE A 10 -30.62 45.19 20.00
CA ILE A 10 -31.39 43.94 19.97
C ILE A 10 -32.15 43.92 18.64
N LEU A 11 -31.82 43.00 17.76
CA LEU A 11 -32.64 42.70 16.59
C LEU A 11 -33.25 41.31 16.76
N SER A 12 -34.48 41.31 17.26
CA SER A 12 -35.38 40.15 17.30
C SER A 12 -35.84 39.85 15.87
N LEU A 13 -35.47 38.72 15.30
CA LEU A 13 -36.08 38.23 14.07
C LEU A 13 -37.00 37.06 14.38
N ALA A 14 -38.24 37.25 13.99
CA ALA A 14 -39.36 36.34 14.18
C ALA A 14 -39.17 35.01 13.46
N LEU A 15 -39.46 33.91 14.16
CA LEU A 15 -39.66 32.58 13.58
C LEU A 15 -40.99 32.61 12.79
N SER A 16 -40.88 32.47 11.48
CA SER A 16 -42.01 32.07 10.63
C SER A 16 -41.95 30.56 10.42
N ALA A 17 -42.79 29.86 11.15
CA ALA A 17 -43.08 28.47 10.94
C ALA A 17 -43.90 28.31 9.66
N CYS A 18 -43.32 27.75 8.59
CA CYS A 18 -44.07 27.20 7.48
C CYS A 18 -44.31 25.71 7.72
N SER A 19 -45.53 25.40 8.13
CA SER A 19 -46.07 24.04 8.12
C SER A 19 -46.36 23.62 6.67
N LEU A 20 -45.69 22.59 6.17
CA LEU A 20 -46.04 21.90 4.95
C LEU A 20 -46.90 20.66 5.28
N PRO A 21 -47.90 20.33 4.42
CA PRO A 21 -48.83 19.25 4.72
C PRO A 21 -48.21 17.87 4.48
N PHE A 22 -48.48 16.97 5.41
CA PHE A 22 -48.29 15.55 5.28
C PHE A 22 -49.13 15.01 4.10
N GLY A 23 -48.47 14.23 3.23
CA GLY A 23 -49.19 13.43 2.28
C GLY A 23 -48.37 12.94 1.11
N ALA A 24 -47.66 11.81 1.27
CA ALA A 24 -47.59 10.71 0.31
C ALA A 24 -46.70 9.60 0.87
N ALA A 25 -47.30 8.48 1.17
CA ALA A 25 -46.57 7.25 1.47
C ALA A 25 -45.81 6.82 0.21
N VAL A 26 -44.48 6.96 0.25
CA VAL A 26 -43.62 6.37 -0.77
C VAL A 26 -43.37 4.94 -0.34
N GLY A 27 -43.81 4.01 -1.19
CA GLY A 27 -43.70 2.57 -0.98
C GLY A 27 -42.25 2.15 -0.72
N GLN A 28 -42.12 1.34 0.31
CA GLN A 28 -40.90 0.63 0.67
C GLN A 28 -40.49 -0.27 -0.50
N PRO A 29 -39.26 -0.19 -1.02
CA PRO A 29 -38.83 -1.15 -2.03
C PRO A 29 -38.75 -2.53 -1.39
N THR A 30 -39.50 -3.46 -1.91
CA THR A 30 -39.44 -4.88 -1.58
C THR A 30 -38.06 -5.40 -1.98
N ALA A 31 -37.31 -5.91 -1.01
CA ALA A 31 -36.06 -6.59 -1.27
C ALA A 31 -36.34 -7.81 -2.15
N THR A 32 -35.91 -7.73 -3.41
CA THR A 32 -35.88 -8.89 -4.30
C THR A 32 -34.69 -9.74 -3.89
N GLU A 33 -34.98 -10.84 -3.24
CA GLU A 33 -34.01 -11.86 -2.87
C GLU A 33 -33.39 -12.44 -4.16
N LEU A 34 -32.13 -12.12 -4.41
CA LEU A 34 -31.38 -12.69 -5.54
C LEU A 34 -31.00 -14.12 -5.18
N GLN A 35 -31.79 -15.09 -5.64
CA GLN A 35 -31.44 -16.52 -5.52
C GLN A 35 -30.25 -16.80 -6.44
N ILE A 36 -29.08 -16.96 -5.85
CA ILE A 36 -27.90 -17.48 -6.52
C ILE A 36 -28.11 -18.98 -6.73
N LEU A 37 -28.40 -19.37 -7.97
CA LEU A 37 -28.42 -20.77 -8.40
C LEU A 37 -26.97 -21.27 -8.42
N LEU A 38 -26.58 -22.01 -7.38
CA LEU A 38 -25.33 -22.80 -7.39
C LEU A 38 -25.50 -23.96 -8.40
N PRO A 39 -24.56 -24.17 -9.33
CA PRO A 39 -24.58 -25.35 -10.18
C PRO A 39 -24.34 -26.59 -9.32
N SER A 40 -25.28 -27.52 -9.36
CA SER A 40 -25.18 -28.83 -8.75
C SER A 40 -24.12 -29.64 -9.48
N VAL A 41 -23.00 -29.95 -8.81
CA VAL A 41 -21.95 -30.84 -9.34
C VAL A 41 -22.43 -32.27 -9.11
N THR A 42 -22.91 -32.91 -10.15
CA THR A 42 -23.25 -34.35 -10.13
C THR A 42 -21.94 -35.15 -10.09
N ALA A 43 -21.67 -35.78 -8.97
CA ALA A 43 -20.56 -36.73 -8.85
C ALA A 43 -20.87 -37.99 -9.70
N THR A 44 -20.12 -38.15 -10.77
CA THR A 44 -20.09 -39.37 -11.56
C THR A 44 -19.27 -40.42 -10.82
N GLN A 45 -19.92 -41.46 -10.29
CA GLN A 45 -19.22 -42.63 -9.76
C GLN A 45 -18.56 -43.39 -10.89
N ALA A 46 -17.22 -43.49 -10.83
CA ALA A 46 -16.48 -44.42 -11.70
C ALA A 46 -16.68 -45.86 -11.25
N ALA A 47 -17.10 -46.71 -12.18
CA ALA A 47 -17.28 -48.13 -11.96
C ALA A 47 -15.92 -48.80 -11.72
N THR A 48 -15.85 -49.57 -10.65
CA THR A 48 -14.71 -50.44 -10.31
C THR A 48 -14.70 -51.61 -11.29
N ALA A 49 -13.63 -51.71 -12.08
CA ALA A 49 -13.39 -52.88 -12.93
C ALA A 49 -12.77 -54.01 -12.09
N GLU A 50 -13.38 -55.18 -12.20
CA GLU A 50 -12.96 -56.43 -11.60
C GLU A 50 -11.67 -56.98 -12.26
N PRO A 51 -10.68 -57.52 -11.52
CA PRO A 51 -9.43 -58.02 -12.13
C PRO A 51 -9.67 -59.37 -12.81
N SER A 52 -9.41 -59.39 -14.10
CA SER A 52 -9.36 -60.65 -14.91
C SER A 52 -8.10 -61.44 -14.61
N SER A 53 -8.22 -62.72 -14.29
CA SER A 53 -7.13 -63.63 -14.04
C SER A 53 -6.40 -63.99 -15.34
N THR A 54 -5.14 -63.60 -15.45
CA THR A 54 -4.26 -63.95 -16.57
C THR A 54 -3.38 -65.17 -16.22
N ALA A 55 -3.34 -66.10 -17.11
CA ALA A 55 -2.62 -67.35 -16.99
C ALA A 55 -1.10 -67.14 -16.87
N THR A 56 -0.47 -67.99 -16.05
CA THR A 56 0.96 -68.03 -15.80
C THR A 56 1.65 -68.76 -16.96
N ASP A 57 2.43 -68.10 -17.78
CA ASP A 57 3.36 -68.66 -18.71
C ASP A 57 4.71 -68.89 -18.05
N THR A 58 5.24 -70.10 -18.26
CA THR A 58 6.53 -70.61 -17.76
C THR A 58 7.69 -69.86 -18.42
N PRO A 59 8.69 -69.35 -17.69
CA PRO A 59 9.78 -68.59 -18.28
C PRO A 59 10.77 -69.50 -19.00
N ILE A 60 11.07 -69.10 -20.24
CA ILE A 60 12.19 -69.61 -21.02
C ILE A 60 13.51 -69.09 -20.43
N PRO A 61 14.60 -69.88 -20.30
CA PRO A 61 15.86 -69.36 -19.77
C PRO A 61 16.47 -68.30 -20.70
N THR A 62 16.61 -67.12 -20.22
CA THR A 62 17.22 -65.98 -20.93
C THR A 62 18.75 -66.08 -20.81
N ASN A 63 19.44 -65.89 -21.93
CA ASN A 63 20.89 -65.72 -22.00
C ASN A 63 21.39 -64.66 -21.04
N THR A 64 22.42 -64.96 -20.27
CA THR A 64 23.14 -64.04 -19.41
C THR A 64 23.88 -63.01 -20.27
N GLU A 65 23.37 -61.78 -20.28
CA GLU A 65 24.11 -60.68 -20.93
C GLU A 65 25.37 -60.34 -20.12
N LEU A 66 26.42 -60.01 -20.86
CA LEU A 66 27.71 -59.53 -20.37
C LEU A 66 27.48 -58.23 -19.54
N PRO A 67 28.18 -58.03 -18.42
CA PRO A 67 27.97 -56.79 -17.60
C PRO A 67 28.23 -55.51 -18.42
N SER A 68 27.22 -54.75 -18.56
CA SER A 68 27.31 -53.43 -19.17
C SER A 68 28.19 -52.48 -18.33
N GLU A 69 29.06 -51.74 -19.01
CA GLU A 69 29.98 -50.82 -18.37
C GLU A 69 29.18 -49.80 -17.54
N THR A 70 29.58 -49.62 -16.30
CA THR A 70 28.98 -48.63 -15.39
C THR A 70 29.16 -47.22 -15.98
N PRO A 71 28.11 -46.44 -16.22
CA PRO A 71 28.27 -45.11 -16.75
C PRO A 71 29.08 -44.25 -15.78
N GLN A 72 30.15 -43.66 -16.28
CA GLN A 72 30.97 -42.70 -15.56
C GLN A 72 30.08 -41.52 -15.12
N PRO A 73 30.15 -41.08 -13.84
CA PRO A 73 29.35 -39.94 -13.39
C PRO A 73 29.67 -38.72 -14.25
N SER A 74 28.64 -38.22 -14.93
CA SER A 74 28.71 -36.97 -15.67
C SER A 74 28.96 -35.85 -14.67
N ALA A 75 29.93 -34.97 -14.94
CA ALA A 75 30.20 -33.81 -14.11
C ALA A 75 28.92 -32.97 -14.03
N THR A 76 28.37 -32.86 -12.83
CA THR A 76 27.23 -31.98 -12.55
C THR A 76 27.71 -30.52 -12.80
N ALA A 77 27.08 -29.85 -13.76
CA ALA A 77 27.36 -28.44 -14.01
C ALA A 77 27.11 -27.66 -12.71
N THR A 78 28.18 -27.12 -12.14
CA THR A 78 28.08 -26.20 -11.02
C THR A 78 27.38 -24.96 -11.55
N ASN A 79 26.17 -24.65 -11.07
CA ASN A 79 25.49 -23.42 -11.37
C ASN A 79 26.40 -22.27 -10.95
N SER A 80 26.93 -21.54 -11.92
CA SER A 80 27.64 -20.29 -11.68
C SER A 80 26.61 -19.32 -11.07
N ALA A 81 26.84 -18.84 -9.85
CA ALA A 81 25.97 -17.84 -9.25
C ALA A 81 25.95 -16.61 -10.18
N THR A 82 24.76 -16.28 -10.67
CA THR A 82 24.53 -15.02 -11.38
C THR A 82 24.95 -13.89 -10.44
N PRO A 83 25.78 -12.93 -10.85
CA PRO A 83 26.14 -11.82 -9.98
C PRO A 83 24.87 -11.06 -9.59
N THR A 84 24.58 -11.02 -8.29
CA THR A 84 23.48 -10.24 -7.76
C THR A 84 23.85 -8.76 -7.87
N GLU A 85 23.04 -7.99 -8.57
CA GLU A 85 23.21 -6.53 -8.65
C GLU A 85 23.21 -5.95 -7.22
N PRO A 86 24.17 -5.04 -6.91
CA PRO A 86 24.19 -4.43 -5.58
C PRO A 86 22.93 -3.59 -5.37
N PRO A 87 22.44 -3.49 -4.12
CA PRO A 87 21.28 -2.65 -3.81
C PRO A 87 21.52 -1.19 -4.23
N PHE A 88 20.49 -0.57 -4.78
CA PHE A 88 20.50 0.85 -5.12
C PHE A 88 20.69 1.71 -3.87
N ASP A 89 21.66 2.61 -3.92
CA ASP A 89 21.93 3.61 -2.89
C ASP A 89 21.71 5.01 -3.47
N PRO A 90 20.70 5.76 -3.04
CA PRO A 90 20.40 7.09 -3.56
C PRO A 90 21.53 8.09 -3.32
N ASN A 91 22.31 7.97 -2.24
CA ASN A 91 23.43 8.84 -1.97
C ASN A 91 24.57 8.67 -3.02
N SER A 92 24.77 7.45 -3.48
CA SER A 92 25.75 7.15 -4.52
C SER A 92 25.34 7.71 -5.89
N VAL A 93 24.03 7.79 -6.16
CA VAL A 93 23.48 8.21 -7.45
C VAL A 93 23.16 9.70 -7.49
N TYR A 94 22.54 10.23 -6.42
CA TYR A 94 22.01 11.59 -6.38
C TYR A 94 22.79 12.51 -5.43
N GLY A 95 23.79 11.98 -4.70
CA GLY A 95 24.54 12.75 -3.70
C GLY A 95 23.78 12.91 -2.39
N ALA A 96 24.02 14.01 -1.67
CA ALA A 96 23.36 14.26 -0.40
C ALA A 96 21.87 14.58 -0.61
N PRO A 97 20.97 14.14 0.29
CA PRO A 97 19.55 14.44 0.21
C PRO A 97 19.28 15.94 0.37
N ALA A 98 18.22 16.42 -0.28
CA ALA A 98 17.72 17.77 -0.09
C ALA A 98 17.16 17.98 1.32
N LEU A 99 16.61 16.92 1.90
CA LEU A 99 16.22 16.83 3.30
C LEU A 99 16.50 15.41 3.81
N PHE A 100 17.13 15.35 4.98
CA PHE A 100 17.10 14.19 5.85
C PHE A 100 16.39 14.60 7.16
N ASP A 101 15.25 13.98 7.43
CA ASP A 101 14.49 14.23 8.65
C ASP A 101 14.88 13.17 9.70
N ASN A 102 15.49 13.61 10.79
CA ASN A 102 15.86 12.76 11.91
C ASN A 102 14.70 12.49 12.88
N LEU A 103 13.50 13.03 12.58
CA LEU A 103 12.26 12.79 13.30
C LEU A 103 12.32 13.18 14.80
N ASP A 104 13.12 14.21 15.10
CA ASP A 104 13.28 14.74 16.45
C ASP A 104 12.25 15.83 16.78
N ASP A 105 11.66 16.45 15.76
CA ASP A 105 10.65 17.49 15.89
C ASP A 105 9.50 17.33 14.88
N ASP A 106 8.46 18.10 15.04
CA ASP A 106 7.21 18.00 14.28
C ASP A 106 7.11 18.94 13.07
N ARG A 107 8.15 19.74 12.79
CA ARG A 107 8.12 20.80 11.74
C ARG A 107 7.64 20.31 10.38
N ASN A 108 7.95 19.07 10.03
CA ASN A 108 7.57 18.47 8.76
C ASN A 108 6.25 17.69 8.82
N TRP A 109 5.64 17.55 9.99
CA TRP A 109 4.52 16.64 10.23
C TRP A 109 3.32 17.28 10.91
N ALA A 110 3.51 18.41 11.61
CA ALA A 110 2.43 19.13 12.26
C ALA A 110 1.43 19.74 11.25
N ASP A 111 0.20 19.87 11.65
CA ASP A 111 -0.83 20.60 10.91
C ASP A 111 -0.67 22.12 11.02
N SER A 112 -1.65 22.88 10.53
CA SER A 112 -1.64 24.34 10.59
C SER A 112 -1.79 24.91 12.00
N SER A 113 -2.23 24.11 12.98
CA SER A 113 -2.27 24.50 14.40
C SER A 113 -0.97 24.20 15.14
N GLY A 114 -0.05 23.50 14.53
CA GLY A 114 1.22 23.07 15.12
C GLY A 114 1.12 21.75 15.87
N ASP A 115 0.04 21.00 15.67
CA ASP A 115 -0.18 19.72 16.33
C ASP A 115 0.03 18.56 15.35
N LEU A 116 0.50 17.43 15.88
CA LEU A 116 0.49 16.17 15.12
C LEU A 116 -0.94 15.63 15.02
N PRO A 117 -1.33 15.04 13.87
CA PRO A 117 -2.69 14.58 13.68
C PRO A 117 -3.06 13.45 14.65
N ASP A 118 -4.25 13.58 15.23
CA ASP A 118 -4.91 12.52 16.02
C ASP A 118 -6.42 12.53 15.71
N SER A 119 -6.80 11.90 14.62
CA SER A 119 -8.18 11.78 14.12
C SER A 119 -8.77 10.41 14.41
N ASP A 120 -10.01 10.18 13.98
CA ASP A 120 -10.65 8.85 14.05
C ASP A 120 -9.97 7.82 13.14
N PHE A 121 -9.13 8.24 12.20
CA PHE A 121 -8.56 7.38 11.16
C PHE A 121 -7.05 7.15 11.32
N ILE A 122 -6.31 8.21 11.69
CA ILE A 122 -4.85 8.16 11.78
C ILE A 122 -4.37 8.96 12.99
N ARG A 123 -3.33 8.45 13.63
CA ARG A 123 -2.57 9.16 14.65
C ARG A 123 -1.10 9.14 14.30
N LEU A 124 -0.45 10.30 14.40
CA LEU A 124 0.99 10.45 14.35
C LEU A 124 1.51 10.83 15.75
N ALA A 125 2.67 10.31 16.11
CA ALA A 125 3.38 10.70 17.33
C ALA A 125 4.88 10.61 17.10
N LEU A 126 5.63 11.57 17.64
CA LEU A 126 7.10 11.53 17.64
C LEU A 126 7.62 10.98 18.95
N GLY A 127 8.68 10.20 18.89
CA GLY A 127 9.35 9.66 20.06
C GLY A 127 10.52 8.76 19.71
N GLY A 128 11.66 8.94 20.39
CA GLY A 128 12.86 8.14 20.16
C GLY A 128 13.44 8.30 18.75
N SER A 129 13.44 9.51 18.22
CA SER A 129 13.86 9.83 16.85
C SER A 129 13.12 8.98 15.80
N LYS A 130 11.81 8.81 15.99
CA LYS A 130 10.93 8.06 15.11
C LYS A 130 9.56 8.74 14.99
N LEU A 131 8.96 8.61 13.82
CA LEU A 131 7.57 8.94 13.61
C LEU A 131 6.73 7.66 13.74
N HIS A 132 5.90 7.60 14.77
CA HIS A 132 4.95 6.51 14.99
C HIS A 132 3.65 6.82 14.25
N VAL A 133 3.25 5.94 13.35
CA VAL A 133 2.03 6.04 12.58
C VAL A 133 1.08 4.93 13.02
N THR A 134 -0.12 5.30 13.44
CA THR A 134 -1.18 4.36 13.82
C THR A 134 -2.38 4.56 12.90
N GLY A 135 -2.70 3.55 12.09
CA GLY A 135 -3.99 3.45 11.42
C GLY A 135 -5.01 2.92 12.41
N LYS A 136 -6.06 3.71 12.67
CA LYS A 136 -7.15 3.31 13.57
C LYS A 136 -8.12 2.36 12.87
N PRO A 137 -9.03 1.66 13.62
CA PRO A 137 -10.01 0.78 13.01
C PRO A 137 -10.83 1.50 11.96
N SER A 138 -10.56 1.29 10.72
CA SER A 138 -11.32 1.83 9.61
C SER A 138 -11.20 0.91 8.40
N ASN A 139 -12.21 0.94 7.53
CA ASN A 139 -12.16 0.29 6.22
C ASN A 139 -11.67 1.26 5.13
N PHE A 140 -11.00 2.34 5.52
CA PHE A 140 -10.56 3.38 4.61
C PHE A 140 -9.04 3.49 4.59
N ASP A 141 -8.52 3.78 3.41
CA ASP A 141 -7.17 4.25 3.21
C ASP A 141 -7.00 5.62 3.87
N THR A 142 -5.92 5.81 4.63
CA THR A 142 -5.64 7.05 5.34
C THR A 142 -4.19 7.45 5.14
N TRP A 143 -3.95 8.76 5.10
CA TRP A 143 -2.62 9.31 4.90
C TRP A 143 -2.44 10.64 5.60
N TRP A 144 -1.19 11.05 5.74
CA TRP A 144 -0.81 12.36 6.20
C TRP A 144 0.35 12.89 5.37
N TYR A 145 0.27 14.16 4.98
CA TYR A 145 1.28 14.80 4.15
C TYR A 145 2.34 15.49 4.99
N SER A 146 3.60 15.30 4.60
CA SER A 146 4.74 16.09 5.02
C SER A 146 4.88 17.34 4.12
N TRP A 147 5.85 18.16 4.39
CA TRP A 147 6.30 19.30 3.60
C TRP A 147 7.63 18.96 2.92
N PRO A 148 8.00 19.52 1.78
CA PRO A 148 7.36 20.52 0.93
C PRO A 148 6.59 19.93 -0.27
N LYS A 149 6.17 20.83 -1.22
CA LYS A 149 5.72 20.46 -2.57
C LYS A 149 6.95 20.39 -3.48
N VAL A 150 7.11 19.29 -4.22
CA VAL A 150 8.23 19.04 -5.16
C VAL A 150 7.71 18.47 -6.48
N ASN A 151 8.52 18.60 -7.54
CA ASN A 151 8.18 18.09 -8.87
C ASN A 151 8.81 16.71 -9.06
N ASP A 152 10.10 16.70 -9.36
CA ASP A 152 10.88 15.50 -9.61
C ASP A 152 11.77 15.20 -8.41
N PHE A 153 11.63 14.02 -7.86
CA PHE A 153 12.32 13.64 -6.63
C PHE A 153 12.46 12.13 -6.49
N PHE A 154 13.48 11.74 -5.75
CA PHE A 154 13.51 10.43 -5.12
C PHE A 154 13.17 10.60 -3.64
N ILE A 155 12.35 9.73 -3.11
CA ILE A 155 12.02 9.67 -1.68
C ILE A 155 12.34 8.29 -1.12
N GLN A 156 12.86 8.27 0.10
CA GLN A 156 13.12 7.05 0.85
C GLN A 156 12.51 7.13 2.23
N MET A 157 11.82 6.05 2.61
CA MET A 157 11.29 5.83 3.94
C MET A 157 11.77 4.49 4.47
N LYS A 158 12.44 4.48 5.61
CA LYS A 158 12.73 3.25 6.35
C LYS A 158 11.66 3.07 7.41
N ALA A 159 10.90 2.01 7.29
CA ALA A 159 9.80 1.71 8.19
C ALA A 159 10.04 0.41 8.96
N VAL A 160 9.68 0.41 10.24
CA VAL A 160 9.61 -0.78 11.09
C VAL A 160 8.14 -1.05 11.38
N VAL A 161 7.68 -2.20 10.94
CA VAL A 161 6.27 -2.62 11.10
C VAL A 161 6.07 -3.17 12.49
N GLY A 162 4.97 -2.81 13.14
CA GLY A 162 4.56 -3.44 14.40
C GLY A 162 3.88 -4.80 14.17
N SER A 163 2.95 -5.14 15.03
CA SER A 163 2.14 -6.34 14.85
C SER A 163 1.29 -6.19 13.58
N CYS A 164 1.35 -7.19 12.69
CA CYS A 164 0.74 -7.07 11.38
C CYS A 164 0.27 -8.41 10.80
N SER A 165 -0.74 -8.36 9.93
CA SER A 165 -1.28 -9.56 9.29
C SER A 165 -1.95 -9.25 7.93
N GLY A 166 -1.89 -10.21 7.02
CA GLY A 166 -2.56 -10.16 5.72
C GLY A 166 -2.20 -8.91 4.91
N GLN A 167 -3.21 -8.23 4.42
CA GLN A 167 -3.06 -7.03 3.60
C GLN A 167 -3.16 -5.71 4.39
N GLN A 168 -2.95 -5.73 5.71
CA GLN A 168 -2.64 -4.48 6.41
C GLN A 168 -1.44 -3.83 5.74
N ALA A 169 -1.57 -2.53 5.41
CA ALA A 169 -0.63 -1.89 4.51
C ALA A 169 -0.10 -0.57 5.05
N TYR A 170 1.13 -0.26 4.71
CA TYR A 170 1.82 0.99 5.03
C TYR A 170 2.59 1.47 3.80
N GLY A 171 2.89 2.76 3.75
CA GLY A 171 3.61 3.26 2.61
C GLY A 171 3.65 4.76 2.46
N LEU A 172 3.75 5.18 1.22
CA LEU A 172 3.91 6.55 0.79
C LEU A 172 2.70 7.02 0.00
N ILE A 173 2.28 8.26 0.24
CA ILE A 173 1.47 9.03 -0.68
C ILE A 173 2.35 10.09 -1.34
N LEU A 174 2.25 10.25 -2.66
CA LEU A 174 3.18 10.98 -3.50
C LEU A 174 2.44 11.92 -4.45
N ARG A 175 3.02 13.08 -4.76
CA ARG A 175 2.41 14.10 -5.61
C ARG A 175 0.98 14.45 -5.20
N GLY A 176 0.75 14.54 -3.89
CA GLY A 176 -0.53 14.93 -3.31
C GLY A 176 -0.80 16.44 -3.42
N PRO A 177 -2.02 16.88 -3.00
CA PRO A 177 -2.47 18.25 -3.15
C PRO A 177 -1.57 19.25 -2.43
N ALA A 178 -1.55 20.49 -2.93
CA ALA A 178 -1.00 21.62 -2.18
C ALA A 178 -1.87 21.90 -0.94
N THR A 179 -1.34 22.67 0.02
CA THR A 179 -2.04 22.96 1.30
C THR A 179 -3.36 23.67 1.16
N ASN A 180 -3.55 24.39 0.08
CA ASN A 180 -4.78 25.13 -0.24
C ASN A 180 -5.75 24.35 -1.15
N GLU A 181 -5.40 23.12 -1.52
CA GLU A 181 -6.26 22.27 -2.34
C GLU A 181 -7.05 21.31 -1.45
N THR A 182 -8.35 21.18 -1.73
CA THR A 182 -9.28 20.36 -0.94
C THR A 182 -9.48 18.95 -1.52
N SER A 183 -9.08 18.73 -2.78
CA SER A 183 -9.25 17.45 -3.47
C SER A 183 -8.12 16.49 -3.14
N ALA A 184 -8.44 15.34 -2.59
CA ALA A 184 -7.47 14.29 -2.38
C ALA A 184 -7.04 13.69 -3.73
N HIS A 185 -5.74 13.65 -3.99
CA HIS A 185 -5.15 13.02 -5.17
C HIS A 185 -3.70 12.62 -4.91
N GLY A 186 -3.12 11.85 -5.82
CA GLY A 186 -1.73 11.44 -5.78
C GLY A 186 -1.52 9.97 -6.09
N TYR A 187 -0.28 9.52 -5.95
CA TYR A 187 0.08 8.11 -6.08
C TYR A 187 0.28 7.52 -4.69
N ILE A 188 -0.27 6.33 -4.46
CA ILE A 188 -0.14 5.59 -3.22
C ILE A 188 0.68 4.33 -3.48
N PHE A 189 1.91 4.33 -2.99
CA PHE A 189 2.79 3.17 -3.03
C PHE A 189 2.83 2.50 -1.67
N THR A 190 2.48 1.23 -1.61
CA THR A 190 2.31 0.50 -0.35
C THR A 190 2.99 -0.85 -0.35
N PHE A 191 3.48 -1.25 0.83
CA PHE A 191 3.79 -2.63 1.17
C PHE A 191 2.71 -3.18 2.08
N SER A 192 2.43 -4.47 1.96
CA SER A 192 1.54 -5.21 2.86
C SER A 192 2.31 -6.18 3.75
N CYS A 193 1.66 -6.60 4.82
CA CYS A 193 2.24 -7.53 5.78
C CYS A 193 2.55 -8.91 5.21
N ASP A 194 1.91 -9.31 4.12
CA ASP A 194 2.19 -10.56 3.41
C ASP A 194 3.39 -10.49 2.45
N GLY A 195 4.04 -9.33 2.33
CA GLY A 195 5.22 -9.15 1.46
C GLY A 195 4.88 -8.75 0.03
N SER A 196 3.69 -8.22 -0.20
CA SER A 196 3.30 -7.70 -1.51
C SER A 196 3.43 -6.16 -1.55
N TYR A 197 3.51 -5.62 -2.76
CA TYR A 197 3.43 -4.18 -3.03
C TYR A 197 2.33 -3.88 -4.03
N ARG A 198 1.85 -2.64 -4.04
CA ARG A 198 0.98 -2.10 -5.08
C ARG A 198 1.24 -0.62 -5.31
N LEU A 199 0.82 -0.12 -6.47
CA LEU A 199 0.76 1.29 -6.78
C LEU A 199 -0.65 1.67 -7.25
N VAL A 200 -1.24 2.67 -6.60
CA VAL A 200 -2.58 3.17 -6.90
C VAL A 200 -2.50 4.65 -7.23
N ARG A 201 -3.20 5.08 -8.28
CA ARG A 201 -3.48 6.49 -8.54
C ARG A 201 -4.84 6.85 -7.94
N LEU A 202 -4.81 7.77 -6.98
CA LEU A 202 -6.00 8.36 -6.40
C LEU A 202 -6.28 9.68 -7.10
N ASP A 203 -7.45 9.84 -7.71
CA ASP A 203 -7.88 11.09 -8.31
C ASP A 203 -9.31 11.38 -7.84
N ARG A 204 -9.43 12.26 -6.86
CA ARG A 204 -10.72 12.70 -6.32
C ARG A 204 -11.15 14.07 -6.88
N THR A 205 -10.58 14.50 -7.98
CA THR A 205 -11.20 15.50 -8.82
C THR A 205 -12.35 14.86 -9.59
N SER A 206 -13.47 15.54 -9.75
CA SER A 206 -14.68 14.93 -10.37
C SER A 206 -14.45 14.48 -11.82
N PRO A 207 -14.83 13.24 -12.22
CA PRO A 207 -15.35 12.15 -11.39
C PRO A 207 -14.26 11.48 -10.53
N TYR A 208 -14.63 11.08 -9.32
CA TYR A 208 -13.71 10.35 -8.44
C TYR A 208 -13.26 9.04 -9.09
N THR A 209 -11.95 8.89 -9.26
CA THR A 209 -11.37 7.67 -9.77
C THR A 209 -10.26 7.18 -8.85
N THR A 210 -10.22 5.86 -8.69
CA THR A 210 -9.07 5.16 -8.13
C THR A 210 -8.65 4.16 -9.18
N LEU A 211 -7.42 4.28 -9.66
CA LEU A 211 -6.87 3.39 -10.67
C LEU A 211 -5.72 2.61 -10.06
N GLU A 212 -5.82 1.31 -10.11
CA GLU A 212 -4.74 0.42 -9.74
C GLU A 212 -3.75 0.35 -10.90
N LEU A 213 -2.59 1.02 -10.74
CA LEU A 213 -1.53 1.05 -11.75
C LEU A 213 -0.69 -0.22 -11.69
N ILE A 214 -0.43 -0.71 -10.49
CA ILE A 214 0.19 -2.00 -10.21
C ILE A 214 -0.66 -2.68 -9.14
N PRO A 215 -1.28 -3.84 -9.45
CA PRO A 215 -2.04 -4.61 -8.48
C PRO A 215 -1.15 -5.19 -7.38
N TRP A 216 -1.74 -5.76 -6.34
CA TRP A 216 -0.97 -6.46 -5.31
C TRP A 216 -0.06 -7.52 -5.93
N THR A 217 1.24 -7.29 -5.85
CA THR A 217 2.30 -8.11 -6.45
C THR A 217 3.27 -8.56 -5.37
N PRO A 218 3.42 -9.87 -5.14
CA PRO A 218 4.41 -10.40 -4.18
C PRO A 218 5.84 -10.09 -4.60
N SER A 219 6.73 -9.87 -3.62
CA SER A 219 8.15 -9.66 -3.88
C SER A 219 9.02 -10.21 -2.76
N ASP A 220 10.03 -10.99 -3.13
CA ASP A 220 11.04 -11.50 -2.20
C ASP A 220 11.97 -10.39 -1.64
N HIS A 221 11.91 -9.19 -2.21
CA HIS A 221 12.63 -8.03 -1.72
C HIS A 221 11.92 -7.32 -0.56
N ILE A 222 10.73 -7.75 -0.17
CA ILE A 222 9.96 -7.18 0.95
C ILE A 222 9.98 -8.15 2.13
N ASN A 223 10.50 -7.71 3.26
CA ASN A 223 10.48 -8.47 4.49
C ASN A 223 9.04 -8.51 5.05
N SER A 224 8.38 -9.65 4.92
CA SER A 224 6.99 -9.86 5.35
C SER A 224 6.86 -10.14 6.85
N GLY A 225 5.70 -9.80 7.41
CA GLY A 225 5.33 -10.11 8.80
C GLY A 225 5.63 -9.00 9.79
N SER A 226 5.32 -9.29 11.06
CA SER A 226 5.50 -8.38 12.18
C SER A 226 6.97 -8.12 12.50
N ASP A 227 7.25 -6.95 13.06
CA ASP A 227 8.57 -6.52 13.53
C ASP A 227 9.65 -6.51 12.44
N LYS A 228 9.23 -6.36 11.19
CA LYS A 228 10.15 -6.30 10.05
C LYS A 228 10.46 -4.87 9.66
N THR A 229 11.71 -4.67 9.26
CA THR A 229 12.17 -3.40 8.68
C THR A 229 12.18 -3.51 7.17
N ASN A 230 11.62 -2.48 6.51
CA ASN A 230 11.70 -2.31 5.08
C ASN A 230 12.11 -0.88 4.72
N VAL A 231 12.86 -0.75 3.64
CA VAL A 231 13.19 0.54 3.03
C VAL A 231 12.39 0.66 1.74
N MET A 232 11.46 1.60 1.71
CA MET A 232 10.70 1.96 0.53
C MET A 232 11.40 3.10 -0.19
N GLY A 233 11.56 2.98 -1.51
CA GLY A 233 12.10 4.05 -2.35
C GLY A 233 11.22 4.29 -3.56
N VAL A 234 11.05 5.55 -3.95
CA VAL A 234 10.35 5.93 -5.18
C VAL A 234 11.07 7.06 -5.87
N ALA A 235 11.42 6.87 -7.14
CA ALA A 235 11.86 7.94 -8.03
C ALA A 235 10.67 8.39 -8.88
N LEU A 236 10.40 9.69 -8.89
CA LEU A 236 9.46 10.36 -9.78
C LEU A 236 10.22 11.37 -10.62
N LEU A 237 10.31 11.11 -11.92
CA LEU A 237 11.03 11.96 -12.88
C LEU A 237 10.17 12.16 -14.13
N GLY A 238 9.59 13.35 -14.29
CA GLY A 238 8.58 13.58 -15.31
C GLY A 238 7.36 12.69 -15.08
N ASP A 239 7.06 11.85 -16.05
CA ASP A 239 6.00 10.83 -16.03
C ASP A 239 6.49 9.45 -15.55
N GLU A 240 7.80 9.26 -15.42
CA GLU A 240 8.36 8.00 -14.94
C GLU A 240 8.22 7.84 -13.43
N ILE A 241 7.74 6.68 -13.00
CA ILE A 241 7.63 6.25 -11.59
C ILE A 241 8.40 4.94 -11.44
N THR A 242 9.50 4.96 -10.69
CA THR A 242 10.31 3.78 -10.41
C THR A 242 10.22 3.43 -8.93
N LEU A 243 9.86 2.18 -8.63
CA LEU A 243 9.60 1.67 -7.29
C LEU A 243 10.76 0.78 -6.81
N TYR A 244 11.10 0.91 -5.53
CA TYR A 244 12.17 0.14 -4.90
C TYR A 244 11.73 -0.45 -3.55
N ALA A 245 12.22 -1.64 -3.25
CA ALA A 245 12.13 -2.28 -1.94
C ALA A 245 13.54 -2.68 -1.49
N ASN A 246 13.98 -2.21 -0.32
CA ASN A 246 15.26 -2.58 0.28
C ASN A 246 16.47 -2.41 -0.67
N GLY A 247 16.41 -1.36 -1.52
CA GLY A 247 17.42 -1.05 -2.52
C GLY A 247 17.27 -1.82 -3.84
N PHE A 248 16.34 -2.74 -3.96
CA PHE A 248 16.09 -3.46 -5.21
C PHE A 248 14.94 -2.83 -5.98
N LYS A 249 15.15 -2.64 -7.28
CA LYS A 249 14.11 -2.13 -8.17
C LYS A 249 12.99 -3.18 -8.29
N LEU A 250 11.76 -2.75 -8.01
CA LEU A 250 10.58 -3.59 -8.18
C LEU A 250 10.01 -3.44 -9.60
N GLU A 251 9.67 -2.21 -9.96
CA GLU A 251 9.01 -1.91 -11.22
C GLU A 251 9.24 -0.46 -11.65
N LYS A 252 9.04 -0.19 -12.94
CA LYS A 252 9.04 1.15 -13.54
C LYS A 252 7.84 1.25 -14.45
N ILE A 253 7.04 2.30 -14.25
CA ILE A 253 5.88 2.61 -15.10
C ILE A 253 5.91 4.08 -15.52
N GLU A 254 5.01 4.44 -16.43
CA GLU A 254 4.77 5.82 -16.85
C GLU A 254 3.33 6.21 -16.52
N ASP A 255 3.14 7.36 -15.86
CA ASP A 255 1.85 7.99 -15.62
C ASP A 255 2.02 9.51 -15.49
N ASP A 256 1.40 10.26 -16.40
CA ASP A 256 1.54 11.70 -16.54
C ASP A 256 0.50 12.53 -15.76
N ARG A 257 -0.35 11.87 -14.98
CA ARG A 257 -1.53 12.51 -14.35
C ARG A 257 -1.15 13.63 -13.38
N PHE A 258 -0.10 13.43 -12.58
CA PHE A 258 0.37 14.40 -11.61
C PHE A 258 1.87 14.63 -11.79
N SER A 259 2.27 15.88 -12.03
CA SER A 259 3.67 16.24 -12.25
C SER A 259 4.38 16.79 -11.01
N SER A 260 3.63 17.17 -9.96
CA SER A 260 4.18 17.74 -8.74
C SER A 260 3.23 17.56 -7.58
N GLY A 261 3.72 17.70 -6.36
CA GLY A 261 2.86 17.67 -5.18
C GLY A 261 3.63 17.40 -3.90
N ARG A 262 2.89 17.30 -2.80
CA ARG A 262 3.43 16.88 -1.51
C ARG A 262 3.52 15.36 -1.45
N PHE A 263 4.30 14.89 -0.52
CA PHE A 263 4.41 13.48 -0.18
C PHE A 263 4.15 13.27 1.31
N GLY A 264 3.97 12.04 1.71
CA GLY A 264 3.71 11.72 3.11
C GLY A 264 3.56 10.24 3.37
N VAL A 265 3.11 9.91 4.56
CA VAL A 265 2.87 8.53 4.99
C VAL A 265 1.45 8.09 4.68
N PHE A 266 1.31 6.80 4.40
CA PHE A 266 0.04 6.12 4.13
C PHE A 266 -0.12 4.92 5.06
N VAL A 267 -1.35 4.65 5.48
CA VAL A 267 -1.70 3.48 6.27
C VAL A 267 -3.10 2.96 5.91
N ASN A 268 -3.21 1.65 5.79
CA ASN A 268 -4.48 0.93 5.77
C ASN A 268 -4.47 -0.11 6.89
N ALA A 269 -5.22 0.17 7.95
CA ALA A 269 -5.27 -0.72 9.11
C ALA A 269 -6.06 -2.00 8.84
N GLY A 270 -7.07 -1.93 7.97
CA GLY A 270 -7.98 -3.06 7.75
C GLY A 270 -8.59 -3.61 9.05
N PRO A 271 -9.45 -4.62 8.98
CA PRO A 271 -9.85 -5.37 10.16
C PRO A 271 -8.67 -6.22 10.68
N PRO A 272 -8.41 -6.31 12.01
CA PRO A 272 -9.19 -5.76 13.12
C PRO A 272 -8.88 -4.31 13.50
N GLY A 273 -8.04 -3.60 12.75
CA GLY A 273 -7.65 -2.23 13.03
C GLY A 273 -6.42 -2.08 13.94
N ASN A 274 -6.10 -0.83 14.30
CA ASN A 274 -4.95 -0.45 15.16
C ASN A 274 -3.59 -0.94 14.62
N PHE A 275 -3.44 -0.94 13.31
CA PHE A 275 -2.16 -1.25 12.69
C PHE A 275 -1.16 -0.12 12.91
N THR A 276 0.05 -0.46 13.30
CA THR A 276 1.10 0.52 13.61
C THR A 276 2.39 0.19 12.87
N PHE A 277 3.09 1.24 12.47
CA PHE A 277 4.49 1.18 12.06
C PHE A 277 5.21 2.44 12.54
N SER A 278 6.53 2.37 12.62
CA SER A 278 7.37 3.54 12.86
C SER A 278 8.23 3.83 11.63
N VAL A 279 8.43 5.11 11.35
CA VAL A 279 9.41 5.58 10.38
C VAL A 279 10.69 5.90 11.17
N ASP A 280 11.80 5.28 10.78
CA ASP A 280 13.11 5.46 11.42
C ASP A 280 14.00 6.42 10.62
N GLU A 281 13.80 6.50 9.29
CA GLU A 281 14.51 7.38 8.39
C GLU A 281 13.55 7.89 7.33
N TRP A 282 13.64 9.19 7.07
CA TRP A 282 12.88 9.89 6.04
C TRP A 282 13.78 10.85 5.29
N ALA A 283 13.93 10.66 4.00
CA ALA A 283 14.80 11.50 3.19
C ALA A 283 14.25 11.66 1.77
N TYR A 284 14.54 12.82 1.16
CA TYR A 284 14.26 12.99 -0.26
C TYR A 284 15.39 13.75 -0.97
N TRP A 285 15.53 13.49 -2.26
CA TRP A 285 16.49 14.09 -3.19
C TRP A 285 15.72 14.78 -4.32
N ILE A 286 16.12 15.96 -4.71
CA ILE A 286 15.60 16.63 -5.90
C ILE A 286 16.28 16.03 -7.12
N LEU A 287 15.50 15.68 -8.14
CA LEU A 287 15.95 15.14 -9.42
C LEU A 287 15.80 16.21 -10.50
N GLY A 288 16.82 16.40 -11.36
CA GLY A 288 16.79 17.36 -12.47
C GLY A 288 17.61 18.60 -12.24
#